data_f726e8dc87fb7945de761b40b0647619
#
_entry.id   f726e8dc87fb7945de761b40b0647619
#
_cell.length_a   1.000
_cell.length_b   1.000
_cell.length_c   1.000
_cell.angle_alpha   90.00
_cell.angle_beta   90.00
_cell.angle_gamma   90.00
#
_symmetry.space_group_name_H-M   'P 1'
#
loop_
_entity.id
_entity.type
_entity.pdbx_description
1 polymer ?
#
loop_
_entity_poly.entity_id
_entity_poly.type
_entity_poly.pdbx_seq_one_letter_code
_entity_poly.pdbx_strand_id
1 'polypeptide(L)'
;TETLRDREKKGSLLWVLDKTRTPMGGRLLRSWLERPLLSVTAIAKRNAAVAALVEGTMAREELIAALTGLGDMERLIGRIVYGTAGGRDMVSLRSAIERLPALRAQLAAFSGGRLAELAGELDDLTEIGAHIGAAICDEPPFSVREGGFIRDGYHEEVDRLRHIMNGGKGVLAEIEAKEKERTGIRTLKIGYNKVF
;
A
#
# COMPACT_ATOMS: atom_id res chain seq x y z
N THR A 1 18.80 -15.56 -16.72
CA THR A 1 17.44 -15.44 -16.16
C THR A 1 16.42 -16.29 -16.93
N GLU A 2 16.79 -16.78 -18.11
CA GLU A 2 16.00 -17.64 -18.99
C GLU A 2 16.86 -18.79 -19.49
N THR A 3 16.24 -19.89 -19.91
CA THR A 3 16.93 -21.02 -20.55
C THR A 3 17.40 -20.62 -21.95
N LEU A 4 18.54 -21.18 -22.39
CA LEU A 4 19.09 -20.85 -23.70
C LEU A 4 18.23 -21.40 -24.87
N ARG A 5 17.56 -22.51 -24.64
CA ARG A 5 16.83 -23.23 -25.69
C ARG A 5 15.40 -22.71 -25.88
N ASP A 6 14.66 -22.62 -24.74
CA ASP A 6 13.21 -22.37 -24.80
C ASP A 6 12.86 -20.95 -24.33
N ARG A 7 13.85 -20.17 -23.88
CA ARG A 7 13.69 -18.82 -23.30
C ARG A 7 12.67 -18.77 -22.16
N GLU A 8 12.54 -19.85 -21.41
CA GLU A 8 11.65 -19.93 -20.27
C GLU A 8 12.36 -19.63 -18.95
N LYS A 9 11.62 -19.09 -17.96
CA LYS A 9 12.13 -18.89 -16.60
C LYS A 9 12.40 -20.26 -15.93
N LYS A 10 11.52 -21.23 -16.12
CA LYS A 10 11.64 -22.58 -15.53
C LYS A 10 12.89 -23.29 -16.04
N GLY A 11 13.70 -23.80 -15.11
CA GLY A 11 14.98 -24.43 -15.43
C GLY A 11 16.16 -23.45 -15.59
N SER A 12 15.96 -22.15 -15.48
CA SER A 12 17.03 -21.15 -15.45
C SER A 12 17.67 -21.02 -14.07
N LEU A 13 18.86 -20.39 -13.99
CA LEU A 13 19.50 -20.08 -12.73
C LEU A 13 18.60 -19.22 -11.81
N LEU A 14 17.91 -18.24 -12.37
CA LEU A 14 16.95 -17.43 -11.60
C LEU A 14 15.86 -18.30 -10.99
N TRP A 15 15.31 -19.26 -11.73
CA TRP A 15 14.26 -20.13 -11.23
C TRP A 15 14.72 -21.01 -10.05
N VAL A 16 15.97 -21.47 -10.07
CA VAL A 16 16.55 -22.26 -8.98
C VAL A 16 16.75 -21.41 -7.72
N LEU A 17 17.28 -20.19 -7.90
CA LEU A 17 17.67 -19.30 -6.80
C LEU A 17 16.49 -18.49 -6.23
N ASP A 18 15.45 -18.25 -7.02
CA ASP A 18 14.33 -17.41 -6.61
C ASP A 18 13.46 -18.09 -5.54
N LYS A 19 13.83 -17.85 -4.30
CA LYS A 19 13.07 -18.21 -3.09
C LYS A 19 12.60 -16.95 -2.34
N THR A 20 12.57 -15.82 -3.04
CA THR A 20 12.16 -14.54 -2.47
C THR A 20 10.72 -14.57 -1.96
N ARG A 21 10.44 -13.79 -0.93
CA ARG A 21 9.13 -13.71 -0.26
C ARG A 21 8.33 -12.50 -0.68
N THR A 22 8.96 -11.58 -1.41
CA THR A 22 8.31 -10.36 -1.87
C THR A 22 8.53 -10.16 -3.38
N PRO A 23 7.59 -9.54 -4.11
CA PRO A 23 7.79 -9.22 -5.53
C PRO A 23 8.99 -8.31 -5.77
N MET A 24 9.24 -7.35 -4.86
CA MET A 24 10.41 -6.45 -4.89
C MET A 24 11.72 -7.24 -4.77
N GLY A 25 11.77 -8.21 -3.85
CA GLY A 25 12.92 -9.09 -3.69
C GLY A 25 13.20 -9.92 -4.94
N GLY A 26 12.17 -10.44 -5.60
CA GLY A 26 12.31 -11.17 -6.86
C GLY A 26 12.88 -10.31 -7.98
N ARG A 27 12.43 -9.05 -8.11
CA ARG A 27 12.99 -8.10 -9.08
C ARG A 27 14.45 -7.76 -8.76
N LEU A 28 14.77 -7.56 -7.49
CA LEU A 28 16.13 -7.27 -7.05
C LEU A 28 17.07 -8.45 -7.31
N LEU A 29 16.65 -9.68 -7.00
CA LEU A 29 17.43 -10.88 -7.28
C LEU A 29 17.70 -11.04 -8.77
N ARG A 30 16.69 -10.81 -9.63
CA ARG A 30 16.87 -10.81 -11.09
C ARG A 30 17.90 -9.78 -11.52
N SER A 31 17.80 -8.55 -11.03
CA SER A 31 18.76 -7.48 -11.32
C SER A 31 20.19 -7.84 -10.90
N TRP A 32 20.36 -8.51 -9.77
CA TRP A 32 21.68 -8.94 -9.29
C TRP A 32 22.29 -10.04 -10.16
N LEU A 33 21.49 -10.93 -10.72
CA LEU A 33 21.96 -11.94 -11.67
C LEU A 33 22.31 -11.35 -13.02
N GLU A 34 21.57 -10.35 -13.47
CA GLU A 34 21.84 -9.65 -14.75
C GLU A 34 23.05 -8.70 -14.66
N ARG A 35 23.30 -8.15 -13.46
CA ARG A 35 24.37 -7.17 -13.20
C ARG A 35 25.14 -7.55 -11.93
N PRO A 36 26.00 -8.57 -11.98
CA PRO A 36 26.75 -9.02 -10.82
C PRO A 36 27.76 -7.95 -10.35
N LEU A 37 28.04 -7.97 -9.05
CA LEU A 37 29.05 -7.11 -8.47
C LEU A 37 30.46 -7.50 -8.95
N LEU A 38 31.30 -6.48 -9.17
CA LEU A 38 32.73 -6.66 -9.50
C LEU A 38 33.65 -6.36 -8.31
N SER A 39 33.17 -5.60 -7.33
CA SER A 39 33.95 -5.24 -6.14
C SER A 39 34.02 -6.41 -5.17
N VAL A 40 35.23 -6.87 -4.88
CA VAL A 40 35.49 -7.96 -3.90
C VAL A 40 34.94 -7.59 -2.52
N THR A 41 35.13 -6.36 -2.08
CA THR A 41 34.61 -5.88 -0.79
C THR A 41 33.09 -5.93 -0.73
N ALA A 42 32.41 -5.51 -1.78
CA ALA A 42 30.94 -5.53 -1.84
C ALA A 42 30.41 -6.98 -1.88
N ILE A 43 31.10 -7.88 -2.59
CA ILE A 43 30.77 -9.32 -2.62
C ILE A 43 30.97 -9.92 -1.23
N ALA A 44 32.12 -9.67 -0.58
CA ALA A 44 32.40 -10.18 0.76
C ALA A 44 31.36 -9.71 1.78
N LYS A 45 30.93 -8.45 1.71
CA LYS A 45 29.88 -7.89 2.57
C LYS A 45 28.53 -8.60 2.39
N ARG A 46 28.13 -8.92 1.15
CA ARG A 46 26.91 -9.71 0.89
C ARG A 46 27.04 -11.14 1.40
N ASN A 47 28.19 -11.78 1.15
CA ASN A 47 28.43 -13.15 1.59
C ASN A 47 28.42 -13.25 3.13
N ALA A 48 28.99 -12.26 3.83
CA ALA A 48 28.91 -12.19 5.30
C ALA A 48 27.48 -12.08 5.81
N ALA A 49 26.62 -11.29 5.15
CA ALA A 49 25.21 -11.21 5.50
C ALA A 49 24.47 -12.54 5.27
N VAL A 50 24.78 -13.25 4.19
CA VAL A 50 24.24 -14.59 3.92
C VAL A 50 24.72 -15.59 4.99
N ALA A 51 26.00 -15.56 5.35
CA ALA A 51 26.55 -16.42 6.41
C ALA A 51 25.83 -16.18 7.74
N ALA A 52 25.65 -14.94 8.15
CA ALA A 52 24.89 -14.61 9.37
C ALA A 52 23.46 -15.16 9.36
N LEU A 53 22.78 -15.11 8.21
CA LEU A 53 21.45 -15.72 8.05
C LEU A 53 21.45 -17.24 8.05
N VAL A 54 22.52 -17.87 7.57
CA VAL A 54 22.69 -19.34 7.59
C VAL A 54 22.92 -19.83 9.03
N GLU A 55 23.78 -19.14 9.78
CA GLU A 55 24.09 -19.43 11.17
C GLU A 55 22.91 -19.15 12.10
N GLY A 56 22.23 -18.01 11.90
CA GLY A 56 21.08 -17.58 12.69
C GLY A 56 19.75 -18.15 12.21
N THR A 57 19.55 -19.45 12.28
CA THR A 57 18.35 -20.14 11.73
C THR A 57 17.03 -19.57 12.26
N MET A 58 16.89 -19.36 13.57
CA MET A 58 15.65 -18.81 14.15
C MET A 58 15.40 -17.37 13.67
N ALA A 59 16.40 -16.50 13.74
CA ALA A 59 16.29 -15.12 13.27
C ALA A 59 15.99 -15.06 11.77
N ARG A 60 16.52 -15.96 10.97
CA ARG A 60 16.18 -16.09 9.55
C ARG A 60 14.73 -16.48 9.33
N GLU A 61 14.18 -17.46 10.07
CA GLU A 61 12.77 -17.86 9.93
C GLU A 61 11.81 -16.75 10.37
N GLU A 62 12.12 -16.02 11.43
CA GLU A 62 11.38 -14.83 11.86
C GLU A 62 11.41 -13.71 10.81
N LEU A 63 12.57 -13.46 10.20
CA LEU A 63 12.70 -12.50 9.10
C LEU A 63 11.89 -12.93 7.87
N ILE A 64 11.90 -14.22 7.52
CA ILE A 64 11.09 -14.78 6.45
C ILE A 64 9.60 -14.58 6.74
N ALA A 65 9.16 -14.82 7.96
CA ALA A 65 7.78 -14.59 8.39
C ALA A 65 7.38 -13.10 8.28
N ALA A 66 8.25 -12.19 8.71
CA ALA A 66 8.03 -10.76 8.60
C ALA A 66 7.90 -10.28 7.15
N LEU A 67 8.70 -10.84 6.24
CA LEU A 67 8.65 -10.54 4.81
C LEU A 67 7.44 -11.17 4.10
N THR A 68 6.91 -12.28 4.63
CA THR A 68 5.81 -12.99 4.00
C THR A 68 4.52 -12.16 4.06
N GLY A 69 3.94 -11.90 2.90
CA GLY A 69 2.74 -11.06 2.78
C GLY A 69 2.99 -9.55 2.81
N LEU A 70 4.26 -9.12 2.79
CA LEU A 70 4.59 -7.71 2.55
C LEU A 70 4.19 -7.34 1.12
N GLY A 71 3.32 -6.33 0.98
CA GLY A 71 2.81 -5.85 -0.30
C GLY A 71 3.91 -5.29 -1.21
N ASP A 72 3.60 -5.17 -2.49
CA ASP A 72 4.51 -4.60 -3.49
C ASP A 72 4.51 -3.06 -3.41
N MET A 73 5.23 -2.52 -2.41
CA MET A 73 5.31 -1.08 -2.15
C MET A 73 5.86 -0.30 -3.36
N GLU A 74 6.81 -0.87 -4.09
CA GLU A 74 7.41 -0.22 -5.27
C GLU A 74 6.36 0.02 -6.36
N ARG A 75 5.49 -0.97 -6.63
CA ARG A 75 4.38 -0.81 -7.58
C ARG A 75 3.31 0.14 -7.09
N LEU A 76 3.00 0.10 -5.79
CA LEU A 76 2.03 1.03 -5.19
C LEU A 76 2.51 2.47 -5.31
N ILE A 77 3.77 2.76 -4.98
CA ILE A 77 4.37 4.09 -5.16
C ILE A 77 4.35 4.51 -6.64
N GLY A 78 4.68 3.60 -7.57
CA GLY A 78 4.57 3.89 -9.00
C GLY A 78 3.16 4.33 -9.40
N ARG A 79 2.12 3.63 -8.92
CA ARG A 79 0.72 4.00 -9.18
C ARG A 79 0.33 5.35 -8.59
N ILE A 80 0.86 5.69 -7.40
CA ILE A 80 0.65 6.98 -6.76
C ILE A 80 1.28 8.10 -7.60
N VAL A 81 2.54 7.93 -7.99
CA VAL A 81 3.26 8.92 -8.81
C VAL A 81 2.57 9.17 -10.16
N TYR A 82 2.04 8.12 -10.79
CA TYR A 82 1.29 8.23 -12.03
C TYR A 82 -0.17 8.69 -11.85
N GLY A 83 -0.64 8.95 -10.63
CA GLY A 83 -2.01 9.37 -10.35
C GLY A 83 -3.08 8.30 -10.66
N THR A 84 -2.70 7.03 -10.70
CA THR A 84 -3.59 5.89 -11.00
C THR A 84 -3.97 5.07 -9.77
N ALA A 85 -3.44 5.43 -8.59
CA ALA A 85 -3.75 4.77 -7.34
C ALA A 85 -5.17 5.10 -6.87
N GLY A 86 -5.87 4.08 -6.36
CA GLY A 86 -7.19 4.22 -5.72
C GLY A 86 -7.13 4.00 -4.22
N GLY A 87 -8.29 4.08 -3.55
CA GLY A 87 -8.39 3.86 -2.10
C GLY A 87 -7.83 2.52 -1.65
N ARG A 88 -8.07 1.44 -2.40
CA ARG A 88 -7.53 0.10 -2.11
C ARG A 88 -6.01 0.02 -2.17
N ASP A 89 -5.40 0.79 -3.06
CA ASP A 89 -3.93 0.87 -3.13
C ASP A 89 -3.36 1.57 -1.90
N MET A 90 -4.05 2.62 -1.40
CA MET A 90 -3.67 3.31 -0.16
C MET A 90 -3.77 2.38 1.04
N VAL A 91 -4.86 1.62 1.18
CA VAL A 91 -5.01 0.62 2.25
C VAL A 91 -3.93 -0.46 2.16
N SER A 92 -3.61 -0.94 0.95
CA SER A 92 -2.54 -1.91 0.74
C SER A 92 -1.16 -1.35 1.11
N LEU A 93 -0.90 -0.07 0.81
CA LEU A 93 0.32 0.62 1.21
C LEU A 93 0.39 0.77 2.73
N ARG A 94 -0.69 1.20 3.39
CA ARG A 94 -0.77 1.27 4.85
C ARG A 94 -0.45 -0.08 5.49
N SER A 95 -1.08 -1.15 5.02
CA SER A 95 -0.84 -2.51 5.54
C SER A 95 0.60 -2.98 5.35
N ALA A 96 1.29 -2.55 4.29
CA ALA A 96 2.70 -2.81 4.11
C ALA A 96 3.57 -1.99 5.08
N ILE A 97 3.25 -0.71 5.28
CA ILE A 97 3.93 0.19 6.23
C ILE A 97 3.82 -0.35 7.65
N GLU A 98 2.64 -0.79 8.08
CA GLU A 98 2.39 -1.34 9.43
C GLU A 98 3.26 -2.56 9.75
N ARG A 99 3.87 -3.21 8.75
CA ARG A 99 4.81 -4.34 8.93
C ARG A 99 6.27 -3.92 9.06
N LEU A 100 6.63 -2.69 8.68
CA LEU A 100 8.03 -2.23 8.66
C LEU A 100 8.68 -2.21 10.05
N PRO A 101 8.00 -1.80 11.15
CA PRO A 101 8.61 -1.84 12.48
C PRO A 101 9.02 -3.25 12.89
N ALA A 102 8.18 -4.25 12.64
CA ALA A 102 8.50 -5.66 12.94
C ALA A 102 9.68 -6.16 12.09
N LEU A 103 9.70 -5.83 10.81
CA LEU A 103 10.82 -6.17 9.91
C LEU A 103 12.12 -5.53 10.37
N ARG A 104 12.09 -4.26 10.75
CA ARG A 104 13.24 -3.54 11.30
C ARG A 104 13.77 -4.17 12.58
N ALA A 105 12.86 -4.54 13.50
CA ALA A 105 13.23 -5.23 14.73
C ALA A 105 13.94 -6.56 14.48
N GLN A 106 13.46 -7.35 13.51
CA GLN A 106 14.12 -8.62 13.12
C GLN A 106 15.49 -8.40 12.50
N LEU A 107 15.67 -7.36 11.68
CA LEU A 107 16.98 -7.00 11.13
C LEU A 107 17.94 -6.51 12.22
N ALA A 108 17.46 -5.78 13.21
CA ALA A 108 18.24 -5.27 14.34
C ALA A 108 18.73 -6.37 15.30
N ALA A 109 18.12 -7.58 15.25
CA ALA A 109 18.61 -8.73 16.01
C ALA A 109 20.00 -9.22 15.55
N PHE A 110 20.44 -8.84 14.37
CA PHE A 110 21.78 -9.15 13.87
C PHE A 110 22.77 -8.08 14.36
N SER A 111 23.79 -8.50 15.11
CA SER A 111 24.73 -7.64 15.84
C SER A 111 25.80 -6.95 14.97
N GLY A 112 25.55 -6.77 13.69
CA GLY A 112 26.52 -6.06 12.81
C GLY A 112 26.38 -6.41 11.34
N GLY A 113 27.29 -5.86 10.54
CA GLY A 113 27.34 -6.07 9.10
C GLY A 113 26.17 -5.48 8.33
N ARG A 114 25.92 -5.98 7.12
CA ARG A 114 24.91 -5.42 6.20
C ARG A 114 23.47 -5.50 6.74
N LEU A 115 23.15 -6.51 7.55
CA LEU A 115 21.79 -6.66 8.11
C LEU A 115 21.48 -5.58 9.13
N ALA A 116 22.43 -5.27 10.03
CA ALA A 116 22.30 -4.17 10.98
C ALA A 116 22.24 -2.79 10.28
N GLU A 117 23.03 -2.61 9.22
CA GLU A 117 22.96 -1.39 8.40
C GLU A 117 21.56 -1.22 7.78
N LEU A 118 21.00 -2.28 7.20
CA LEU A 118 19.63 -2.27 6.65
C LEU A 118 18.59 -1.92 7.71
N ALA A 119 18.74 -2.42 8.95
CA ALA A 119 17.88 -2.04 10.06
C ALA A 119 17.94 -0.53 10.35
N GLY A 120 19.13 0.07 10.27
CA GLY A 120 19.33 1.51 10.44
C GLY A 120 18.85 2.37 9.28
N GLU A 121 18.88 1.83 8.05
CA GLU A 121 18.43 2.49 6.83
C GLU A 121 16.89 2.40 6.65
N LEU A 122 16.23 1.43 7.30
CA LEU A 122 14.79 1.21 7.16
C LEU A 122 14.01 2.23 7.99
N ASP A 123 13.27 3.08 7.31
CA ASP A 123 12.30 3.99 7.94
C ASP A 123 10.97 3.25 8.17
N ASP A 124 10.39 3.42 9.34
CA ASP A 124 9.13 2.77 9.72
C ASP A 124 7.91 3.42 9.04
N LEU A 125 8.06 4.62 8.47
CA LEU A 125 7.00 5.38 7.76
C LEU A 125 5.69 5.51 8.55
N THR A 126 5.76 5.49 9.88
CA THR A 126 4.61 5.43 10.79
C THR A 126 3.65 6.61 10.58
N GLU A 127 4.18 7.81 10.36
CA GLU A 127 3.37 9.01 10.14
C GLU A 127 2.55 8.90 8.83
N ILE A 128 3.17 8.37 7.78
CA ILE A 128 2.49 8.16 6.49
C ILE A 128 1.39 7.11 6.65
N GLY A 129 1.68 5.99 7.34
CA GLY A 129 0.70 4.97 7.65
C GLY A 129 -0.49 5.50 8.43
N ALA A 130 -0.23 6.29 9.48
CA ALA A 130 -1.26 6.94 10.29
C ALA A 130 -2.10 7.93 9.46
N HIS A 131 -1.45 8.73 8.60
CA HIS A 131 -2.14 9.67 7.74
C HIS A 131 -3.10 8.98 6.75
N ILE A 132 -2.64 7.90 6.11
CA ILE A 132 -3.50 7.08 5.23
C ILE A 132 -4.67 6.49 6.03
N GLY A 133 -4.42 5.97 7.23
CA GLY A 133 -5.44 5.40 8.10
C GLY A 133 -6.47 6.41 8.58
N ALA A 134 -6.07 7.67 8.81
CA ALA A 134 -6.98 8.75 9.14
C ALA A 134 -7.84 9.17 7.93
N ALA A 135 -7.25 9.18 6.73
CA ALA A 135 -7.88 9.71 5.53
C ALA A 135 -8.79 8.71 4.80
N ILE A 136 -8.38 7.43 4.71
CA ILE A 136 -9.02 6.42 3.87
C ILE A 136 -9.78 5.42 4.73
N CYS A 137 -11.01 5.08 4.34
CA CYS A 137 -11.79 4.04 5.00
C CYS A 137 -11.14 2.65 4.81
N ASP A 138 -11.43 1.70 5.72
CA ASP A 138 -10.75 0.39 5.72
C ASP A 138 -11.16 -0.48 4.51
N GLU A 139 -12.38 -0.32 4.03
CA GLU A 139 -12.93 -1.04 2.86
C GLU A 139 -13.36 -0.05 1.77
N PRO A 140 -12.40 0.57 1.06
CA PRO A 140 -12.74 1.52 0.03
C PRO A 140 -13.33 0.82 -1.20
N PRO A 141 -14.24 1.49 -1.95
CA PRO A 141 -14.80 0.97 -3.17
C PRO A 141 -13.72 0.65 -4.21
N PHE A 142 -14.08 -0.13 -5.20
CA PHE A 142 -13.13 -0.54 -6.24
C PHE A 142 -12.70 0.64 -7.11
N SER A 143 -13.63 1.51 -7.46
CA SER A 143 -13.39 2.67 -8.33
C SER A 143 -13.47 3.98 -7.54
N VAL A 144 -12.53 4.88 -7.80
CA VAL A 144 -12.56 6.25 -7.27
C VAL A 144 -13.84 6.98 -7.68
N ARG A 145 -14.42 6.63 -8.85
CA ARG A 145 -15.67 7.22 -9.35
C ARG A 145 -16.89 6.90 -8.50
N GLU A 146 -16.87 5.82 -7.74
CA GLU A 146 -17.95 5.46 -6.81
C GLU A 146 -18.01 6.40 -5.60
N GLY A 147 -16.93 7.11 -5.30
CA GLY A 147 -16.82 7.96 -4.11
C GLY A 147 -16.73 7.15 -2.82
N GLY A 148 -16.88 7.79 -1.67
CA GLY A 148 -17.01 7.15 -0.37
C GLY A 148 -15.72 6.53 0.21
N PHE A 149 -14.55 6.75 -0.40
CA PHE A 149 -13.26 6.21 0.09
C PHE A 149 -12.58 7.09 1.14
N ILE A 150 -12.94 8.36 1.26
CA ILE A 150 -12.47 9.25 2.33
C ILE A 150 -13.26 8.93 3.60
N ARG A 151 -12.57 8.79 4.71
CA ARG A 151 -13.18 8.54 6.02
C ARG A 151 -14.01 9.72 6.48
N ASP A 152 -15.16 9.44 7.12
CA ASP A 152 -16.00 10.48 7.73
C ASP A 152 -15.22 11.21 8.84
N GLY A 153 -15.35 12.53 8.91
CA GLY A 153 -14.63 13.38 9.86
C GLY A 153 -13.21 13.75 9.45
N TYR A 154 -12.71 13.25 8.32
CA TYR A 154 -11.37 13.59 7.86
C TYR A 154 -11.28 14.96 7.18
N HIS A 155 -12.29 15.31 6.39
CA HIS A 155 -12.32 16.59 5.65
C HIS A 155 -13.72 17.19 5.65
N GLU A 156 -13.86 18.33 6.33
CA GLU A 156 -15.16 19.00 6.57
C GLU A 156 -15.97 19.25 5.29
N GLU A 157 -15.31 19.71 4.23
CA GLU A 157 -16.00 19.99 2.96
C GLU A 157 -16.48 18.71 2.27
N VAL A 158 -15.73 17.61 2.35
CA VAL A 158 -16.16 16.31 1.81
C VAL A 158 -17.37 15.79 2.60
N ASP A 159 -17.35 15.92 3.91
CA ASP A 159 -18.46 15.51 4.76
C ASP A 159 -19.71 16.36 4.49
N ARG A 160 -19.53 17.66 4.33
CA ARG A 160 -20.62 18.60 3.96
C ARG A 160 -21.24 18.22 2.62
N LEU A 161 -20.41 17.99 1.59
CA LEU A 161 -20.90 17.57 0.27
C LEU A 161 -21.59 16.21 0.29
N ARG A 162 -21.05 15.26 1.06
CA ARG A 162 -21.66 13.94 1.25
C ARG A 162 -23.01 14.04 1.97
N HIS A 163 -23.10 14.89 2.97
CA HIS A 163 -24.36 15.15 3.67
C HIS A 163 -25.42 15.72 2.72
N ILE A 164 -25.05 16.67 1.85
CA ILE A 164 -25.93 17.22 0.83
C ILE A 164 -26.37 16.13 -0.16
N MET A 165 -25.46 15.30 -0.64
CA MET A 165 -25.76 14.22 -1.57
C MET A 165 -26.71 13.17 -0.98
N ASN A 166 -26.45 12.75 0.25
CA ASN A 166 -27.23 11.72 0.95
C ASN A 166 -28.53 12.29 1.54
N GLY A 167 -28.48 13.55 1.95
CA GLY A 167 -29.60 14.28 2.54
C GLY A 167 -30.53 14.95 1.52
N GLY A 168 -30.29 14.78 0.22
CA GLY A 168 -31.04 15.48 -0.84
C GLY A 168 -32.57 15.36 -0.70
N LYS A 169 -33.06 14.23 -0.23
CA LYS A 169 -34.49 14.07 0.10
C LYS A 169 -34.89 14.87 1.35
N GLY A 170 -34.04 14.95 2.36
CA GLY A 170 -34.27 15.72 3.58
C GLY A 170 -34.22 17.23 3.31
N VAL A 171 -33.21 17.68 2.57
CA VAL A 171 -33.06 19.08 2.18
C VAL A 171 -34.25 19.54 1.31
N LEU A 172 -34.70 18.71 0.36
CA LEU A 172 -35.90 19.01 -0.44
C LEU A 172 -37.15 19.06 0.44
N ALA A 173 -37.29 18.19 1.42
CA ALA A 173 -38.41 18.21 2.36
C ALA A 173 -38.38 19.45 3.26
N GLU A 174 -37.20 19.89 3.73
CA GLU A 174 -37.04 21.14 4.49
C GLU A 174 -37.38 22.38 3.65
N ILE A 175 -36.88 22.43 2.41
CA ILE A 175 -37.20 23.51 1.47
C ILE A 175 -38.71 23.51 1.18
N GLU A 176 -39.31 22.34 0.93
CA GLU A 176 -40.74 22.18 0.70
C GLU A 176 -41.55 22.68 1.90
N ALA A 177 -41.18 22.30 3.13
CA ALA A 177 -41.84 22.73 4.34
C ALA A 177 -41.76 24.27 4.53
N LYS A 178 -40.57 24.83 4.32
CA LYS A 178 -40.32 26.27 4.43
C LYS A 178 -41.09 27.08 3.39
N GLU A 179 -41.16 26.58 2.16
CA GLU A 179 -41.95 27.25 1.09
C GLU A 179 -43.45 27.08 1.29
N LYS A 180 -43.95 25.96 1.83
CA LYS A 180 -45.33 25.79 2.25
C LYS A 180 -45.76 26.80 3.32
N GLU A 181 -44.90 27.00 4.30
CA GLU A 181 -45.12 27.99 5.38
C GLU A 181 -45.12 29.44 4.81
N ARG A 182 -44.14 29.74 3.97
CA ARG A 182 -44.02 31.10 3.34
C ARG A 182 -45.17 31.45 2.41
N THR A 183 -45.64 30.47 1.62
CA THR A 183 -46.63 30.70 0.56
C THR A 183 -48.06 30.39 1.00
N GLY A 184 -48.24 29.62 2.11
CA GLY A 184 -49.54 29.13 2.54
C GLY A 184 -50.15 28.01 1.65
N ILE A 185 -49.42 27.54 0.63
CA ILE A 185 -49.85 26.52 -0.33
C ILE A 185 -49.61 25.13 0.24
N ARG A 186 -50.60 24.52 0.87
CA ARG A 186 -50.46 23.20 1.52
C ARG A 186 -50.20 22.04 0.56
N THR A 187 -50.52 22.19 -0.73
CA THR A 187 -50.31 21.17 -1.77
C THR A 187 -49.00 21.29 -2.52
N LEU A 188 -48.14 22.28 -2.16
CA LEU A 188 -46.82 22.45 -2.78
C LEU A 188 -45.99 21.18 -2.63
N LYS A 189 -45.43 20.72 -3.73
CA LYS A 189 -44.46 19.59 -3.76
C LYS A 189 -43.25 20.00 -4.56
N ILE A 190 -42.08 19.76 -4.01
CA ILE A 190 -40.80 19.95 -4.68
C ILE A 190 -40.27 18.57 -5.05
N GLY A 191 -39.98 18.36 -6.32
CA GLY A 191 -39.49 17.08 -6.80
C GLY A 191 -38.56 17.24 -7.98
N TYR A 192 -37.70 16.25 -8.20
CA TYR A 192 -36.85 16.19 -9.39
C TYR A 192 -37.67 15.76 -10.60
N ASN A 193 -37.61 16.53 -11.66
CA ASN A 193 -38.12 16.13 -12.97
C ASN A 193 -36.91 15.72 -13.84
N LYS A 194 -36.98 14.54 -14.49
CA LYS A 194 -35.93 14.03 -15.40
C LYS A 194 -35.84 14.77 -16.74
N VAL A 195 -36.23 16.03 -16.81
CA VAL A 195 -36.25 16.83 -18.05
C VAL A 195 -34.95 17.62 -18.25
N PHE A 196 -33.91 17.35 -17.43
CA PHE A 196 -32.56 17.91 -17.63
C PHE A 196 -31.52 16.81 -17.61
#